data_76d39826955d01f64e555debc4002676
#
_entry.id   76d39826955d01f64e555debc4002676
#
_cell.length_a   1.000
_cell.length_b   1.000
_cell.length_c   1.000
_cell.angle_alpha   90.00
_cell.angle_beta   90.00
_cell.angle_gamma   90.00
#
_symmetry.space_group_name_H-M   'P 1'
#
loop_
_entity.id
_entity.type
_entity.pdbx_description
1 polymer ?
#
loop_
_entity_poly.entity_id
_entity_poly.type
_entity_poly.pdbx_seq_one_letter_code
_entity_poly.pdbx_strand_id
1 'polypeptide(L)'
;EPYKEDWKVVPVDGFGTQEQIRSILRSERPDILWFMTDPRFFSWLWEIENEVRPLLPMVYYHVWDNFPAPMFNRKFYLSNDVMVSISKLTDEVIKEVAPEVERHHIPHAVMNNVFRPLPEESRQKIREDSLPEEDRDKTVFFWNNRNARRKQSGTLIFWFKEFLDKHDLHDKCQLIMHTDPNDPHGQPLQHLIEKLGLGARQVLLSTQKISPENLAAVYNMADCTINISDAEGFGLATLESLSCGTPIIVNMTGGLQEQVQKNGKEFGIPIFPSSKAVIGSQQVPYIYEDRINKEHFISALNKMYQMGPNFSNFQESWANLMLSVHERHGSWDTRKGYNNIRFLEVA
;
A
#
# COMPACT_ATOMS: atom_id res chain seq x y z
N GLU A 1 23.85 1.07 0.82
CA GLU A 1 22.70 1.35 1.71
C GLU A 1 22.90 2.71 2.36
N PRO A 2 21.90 3.64 2.33
CA PRO A 2 22.07 5.02 2.79
C PRO A 2 22.24 5.17 4.31
N TYR A 3 22.12 4.07 5.08
CA TYR A 3 22.12 4.09 6.55
C TYR A 3 23.18 3.15 7.18
N LYS A 4 24.21 2.75 6.43
CA LYS A 4 25.19 1.75 6.88
C LYS A 4 25.84 1.99 8.24
N GLU A 5 26.03 3.25 8.61
CA GLU A 5 26.65 3.62 9.88
C GLU A 5 25.65 3.76 11.04
N ASP A 6 24.35 3.98 10.70
CA ASP A 6 23.30 4.26 11.69
C ASP A 6 22.45 3.02 12.01
N TRP A 7 22.55 1.95 11.22
CA TRP A 7 21.70 0.78 11.34
C TRP A 7 22.50 -0.51 11.49
N LYS A 8 22.12 -1.31 12.48
CA LYS A 8 22.57 -2.68 12.63
C LYS A 8 21.41 -3.63 12.34
N VAL A 9 21.49 -4.34 11.23
CA VAL A 9 20.50 -5.34 10.83
C VAL A 9 20.89 -6.71 11.39
N VAL A 10 20.00 -7.30 12.19
CA VAL A 10 20.15 -8.63 12.74
C VAL A 10 19.18 -9.56 12.01
N PRO A 11 19.68 -10.53 11.23
CA PRO A 11 18.80 -11.49 10.55
C PRO A 11 18.10 -12.41 11.55
N VAL A 12 16.82 -12.67 11.28
CA VAL A 12 15.99 -13.57 12.09
C VAL A 12 15.23 -14.55 11.20
N ASP A 13 14.91 -15.73 11.72
CA ASP A 13 14.01 -16.64 11.06
C ASP A 13 12.55 -16.29 11.37
N GLY A 14 11.72 -16.19 10.33
CA GLY A 14 10.32 -15.80 10.47
C GLY A 14 10.17 -14.43 11.11
N PHE A 15 9.45 -14.37 12.24
CA PHE A 15 9.18 -13.13 12.98
C PHE A 15 9.98 -12.99 14.28
N GLY A 16 11.07 -13.78 14.42
CA GLY A 16 11.91 -13.77 15.61
C GLY A 16 11.37 -14.62 16.76
N THR A 17 12.14 -14.64 17.86
CA THR A 17 11.83 -15.42 19.07
C THR A 17 12.08 -14.63 20.34
N GLN A 18 11.52 -15.13 21.47
CA GLN A 18 11.76 -14.55 22.81
C GLN A 18 13.24 -14.52 23.18
N GLU A 19 13.99 -15.60 22.85
CA GLU A 19 15.43 -15.69 23.15
C GLU A 19 16.23 -14.65 22.36
N GLN A 20 15.89 -14.47 21.09
CA GLN A 20 16.56 -13.47 20.24
C GLN A 20 16.34 -12.07 20.79
N ILE A 21 15.10 -11.66 21.11
CA ILE A 21 14.83 -10.33 21.65
C ILE A 21 15.53 -10.12 23.00
N ARG A 22 15.52 -11.12 23.91
CA ARG A 22 16.25 -11.02 25.19
C ARG A 22 17.76 -10.85 24.98
N SER A 23 18.33 -11.53 24.00
CA SER A 23 19.74 -11.38 23.63
C SER A 23 20.05 -9.98 23.12
N ILE A 24 19.24 -9.44 22.19
CA ILE A 24 19.41 -8.12 21.61
C ILE A 24 19.24 -7.04 22.69
N LEU A 25 18.22 -7.12 23.54
CA LEU A 25 18.03 -6.18 24.64
C LEU A 25 19.22 -6.10 25.58
N ARG A 26 19.87 -7.23 25.85
CA ARG A 26 21.08 -7.27 26.69
C ARG A 26 22.31 -6.69 26.00
N SER A 27 22.52 -7.00 24.72
CA SER A 27 23.72 -6.58 23.98
C SER A 27 23.65 -5.13 23.50
N GLU A 28 22.51 -4.72 22.95
CA GLU A 28 22.37 -3.41 22.29
C GLU A 28 21.82 -2.34 23.24
N ARG A 29 21.06 -2.72 24.27
CA ARG A 29 20.45 -1.81 25.25
C ARG A 29 19.73 -0.64 24.59
N PRO A 30 18.71 -0.92 23.75
CA PRO A 30 17.93 0.13 23.10
C PRO A 30 17.11 0.92 24.13
N ASP A 31 16.74 2.14 23.76
CA ASP A 31 15.91 3.03 24.58
C ASP A 31 14.41 2.83 24.30
N ILE A 32 14.06 2.35 23.10
CA ILE A 32 12.68 2.13 22.64
C ILE A 32 12.63 0.84 21.81
N LEU A 33 11.60 0.03 22.04
CA LEU A 33 11.23 -1.07 21.16
C LEU A 33 10.10 -0.62 20.24
N TRP A 34 10.42 -0.47 18.97
CA TRP A 34 9.46 -0.16 17.91
C TRP A 34 9.21 -1.41 17.06
N PHE A 35 7.95 -1.74 16.80
CA PHE A 35 7.63 -2.90 15.97
C PHE A 35 6.34 -2.71 15.18
N MET A 36 6.29 -3.37 14.02
CA MET A 36 5.20 -3.27 13.07
C MET A 36 4.89 -4.64 12.49
N THR A 37 3.70 -5.15 12.72
CA THR A 37 3.10 -6.26 11.95
C THR A 37 1.68 -6.55 12.40
N ASP A 38 1.06 -7.59 11.83
CA ASP A 38 -0.20 -8.15 12.33
C ASP A 38 0.02 -8.82 13.70
N PRO A 39 -0.88 -8.59 14.68
CA PRO A 39 -0.75 -9.14 16.04
C PRO A 39 -0.48 -10.65 16.11
N ARG A 40 -0.96 -11.43 15.15
CA ARG A 40 -0.76 -12.88 15.12
C ARG A 40 0.71 -13.31 15.06
N PHE A 41 1.56 -12.47 14.49
CA PHE A 41 2.96 -12.80 14.28
C PHE A 41 3.85 -12.44 15.47
N PHE A 42 3.39 -11.55 16.35
CA PHE A 42 4.14 -11.08 17.53
C PHE A 42 3.52 -11.50 18.88
N SER A 43 2.63 -12.49 18.90
CA SER A 43 2.08 -13.01 20.16
C SER A 43 3.17 -13.40 21.15
N TRP A 44 4.25 -14.00 20.67
CA TRP A 44 5.42 -14.38 21.46
C TRP A 44 6.10 -13.20 22.17
N LEU A 45 6.08 -11.99 21.58
CA LEU A 45 6.65 -10.78 22.17
C LEU A 45 5.77 -10.28 23.32
N TRP A 46 4.45 -10.22 23.11
CA TRP A 46 3.52 -9.80 24.16
C TRP A 46 3.40 -10.77 25.31
N GLU A 47 3.70 -12.06 25.12
CA GLU A 47 3.78 -13.05 26.20
C GLU A 47 4.86 -12.74 27.23
N ILE A 48 5.87 -11.95 26.87
CA ILE A 48 6.95 -11.50 27.74
C ILE A 48 6.94 -9.98 27.98
N GLU A 49 5.81 -9.32 27.79
CA GLU A 49 5.72 -7.86 28.00
C GLU A 49 6.16 -7.42 29.39
N ASN A 50 5.87 -8.24 30.40
CA ASN A 50 6.26 -7.99 31.79
C ASN A 50 7.78 -8.03 32.05
N GLU A 51 8.54 -8.65 31.13
CA GLU A 51 10.01 -8.63 31.15
C GLU A 51 10.56 -7.43 30.37
N VAL A 52 9.88 -7.03 29.29
CA VAL A 52 10.35 -6.02 28.33
C VAL A 52 9.98 -4.60 28.78
N ARG A 53 8.70 -4.32 29.11
CA ARG A 53 8.22 -2.98 29.46
C ARG A 53 8.91 -2.33 30.67
N PRO A 54 9.37 -3.07 31.70
CA PRO A 54 10.19 -2.46 32.76
C PRO A 54 11.57 -1.97 32.30
N LEU A 55 12.05 -2.45 31.16
CA LEU A 55 13.36 -2.08 30.60
C LEU A 55 13.30 -0.91 29.62
N LEU A 56 12.24 -0.86 28.80
CA LEU A 56 12.06 0.16 27.79
C LEU A 56 10.60 0.21 27.31
N PRO A 57 10.10 1.36 26.82
CA PRO A 57 8.75 1.47 26.26
C PRO A 57 8.60 0.65 24.98
N MET A 58 7.43 0.02 24.86
CA MET A 58 6.98 -0.73 23.67
C MET A 58 6.05 0.14 22.84
N VAL A 59 6.46 0.43 21.60
CA VAL A 59 5.71 1.24 20.63
C VAL A 59 5.27 0.37 19.47
N TYR A 60 3.97 0.13 19.36
CA TYR A 60 3.41 -0.71 18.31
C TYR A 60 2.84 0.13 17.17
N TYR A 61 3.45 0.00 15.96
CA TYR A 61 2.98 0.61 14.75
C TYR A 61 1.90 -0.26 14.11
N HIS A 62 0.65 0.11 14.34
CA HIS A 62 -0.54 -0.70 14.13
C HIS A 62 -1.02 -0.69 12.67
N VAL A 63 -1.24 -1.86 12.11
CA VAL A 63 -1.55 -2.06 10.68
C VAL A 63 -2.90 -2.76 10.42
N TRP A 64 -3.68 -3.10 11.45
CA TRP A 64 -4.94 -3.82 11.28
C TRP A 64 -5.99 -2.96 10.58
N ASP A 65 -6.59 -3.49 9.52
CA ASP A 65 -7.43 -2.77 8.57
C ASP A 65 -8.86 -3.32 8.40
N ASN A 66 -9.21 -4.37 9.17
CA ASN A 66 -10.51 -5.02 9.05
C ASN A 66 -11.46 -4.70 10.20
N PHE A 67 -12.74 -4.68 9.89
CA PHE A 67 -13.85 -4.57 10.84
C PHE A 67 -14.69 -5.85 10.88
N PRO A 68 -15.51 -6.06 11.94
CA PRO A 68 -15.64 -5.25 13.16
C PRO A 68 -14.33 -5.10 13.90
N ALA A 69 -14.23 -4.07 14.76
CA ALA A 69 -13.03 -3.85 15.56
C ALA A 69 -12.60 -5.14 16.27
N PRO A 70 -11.32 -5.55 16.16
CA PRO A 70 -10.86 -6.88 16.57
C PRO A 70 -10.70 -6.99 18.09
N MET A 71 -11.82 -7.08 18.82
CA MET A 71 -11.80 -7.16 20.30
C MET A 71 -10.95 -8.33 20.80
N PHE A 72 -10.76 -9.37 20.00
CA PHE A 72 -9.86 -10.48 20.32
C PHE A 72 -8.37 -10.07 20.35
N ASN A 73 -7.98 -8.92 19.75
CA ASN A 73 -6.65 -8.36 19.82
C ASN A 73 -6.46 -7.43 21.04
N ARG A 74 -7.52 -7.14 21.83
CA ARG A 74 -7.45 -6.16 22.93
C ARG A 74 -6.29 -6.40 23.90
N LYS A 75 -6.06 -7.66 24.30
CA LYS A 75 -4.94 -8.00 25.19
C LYS A 75 -3.58 -7.58 24.62
N PHE A 76 -3.38 -7.74 23.32
CA PHE A 76 -2.13 -7.34 22.65
C PHE A 76 -2.00 -5.81 22.61
N TYR A 77 -3.10 -5.09 22.37
CA TYR A 77 -3.07 -3.62 22.34
C TYR A 77 -2.74 -3.04 23.73
N LEU A 78 -3.34 -3.59 24.77
CA LEU A 78 -3.07 -3.17 26.16
C LEU A 78 -1.64 -3.48 26.62
N SER A 79 -0.95 -4.39 25.96
CA SER A 79 0.43 -4.77 26.27
C SER A 79 1.48 -3.83 25.68
N ASN A 80 1.07 -2.66 25.18
CA ASN A 80 1.98 -1.63 24.67
C ASN A 80 1.87 -0.35 25.49
N ASP A 81 2.93 0.44 25.50
CA ASP A 81 2.93 1.76 26.14
C ASP A 81 2.33 2.79 25.20
N VAL A 82 2.63 2.68 23.88
CA VAL A 82 2.09 3.57 22.84
C VAL A 82 1.71 2.75 21.62
N MET A 83 0.58 3.11 21.00
CA MET A 83 0.18 2.60 19.70
C MET A 83 0.19 3.72 18.66
N VAL A 84 0.74 3.43 17.49
CA VAL A 84 0.78 4.38 16.38
C VAL A 84 -0.01 3.81 15.20
N SER A 85 -0.98 4.56 14.70
CA SER A 85 -1.83 4.15 13.58
C SER A 85 -1.30 4.66 12.25
N ILE A 86 -1.35 3.81 11.22
CA ILE A 86 -0.90 4.14 9.85
C ILE A 86 -1.94 4.92 9.03
N SER A 87 -3.20 4.88 9.44
CA SER A 87 -4.32 5.56 8.78
C SER A 87 -5.38 5.94 9.82
N LYS A 88 -6.33 6.80 9.44
CA LYS A 88 -7.45 7.16 10.32
C LYS A 88 -8.31 5.94 10.65
N LEU A 89 -8.50 5.03 9.68
CA LEU A 89 -9.23 3.80 9.93
C LEU A 89 -8.53 2.94 10.97
N THR A 90 -7.20 2.77 10.88
CA THR A 90 -6.44 2.03 11.88
C THR A 90 -6.43 2.73 13.24
N ASP A 91 -6.52 4.07 13.30
CA ASP A 91 -6.70 4.83 14.55
C ASP A 91 -8.07 4.56 15.21
N GLU A 92 -9.14 4.55 14.41
CA GLU A 92 -10.48 4.22 14.93
C GLU A 92 -10.54 2.79 15.48
N VAL A 93 -9.84 1.83 14.85
CA VAL A 93 -9.71 0.47 15.38
C VAL A 93 -9.04 0.47 16.76
N ILE A 94 -7.93 1.18 16.94
CA ILE A 94 -7.28 1.27 18.27
C ILE A 94 -8.21 1.90 19.29
N LYS A 95 -8.85 3.00 18.94
CA LYS A 95 -9.79 3.73 19.79
C LYS A 95 -10.96 2.88 20.27
N GLU A 96 -11.49 2.02 19.40
CA GLU A 96 -12.59 1.13 19.76
C GLU A 96 -12.12 -0.05 20.60
N VAL A 97 -10.97 -0.65 20.27
CA VAL A 97 -10.48 -1.87 20.94
C VAL A 97 -9.82 -1.59 22.28
N ALA A 98 -9.00 -0.53 22.37
CA ALA A 98 -8.20 -0.21 23.54
C ALA A 98 -8.10 1.31 23.75
N PRO A 99 -9.20 1.97 24.11
CA PRO A 99 -9.25 3.43 24.29
C PRO A 99 -8.31 3.96 25.38
N GLU A 100 -7.85 3.09 26.27
CA GLU A 100 -6.97 3.43 27.40
C GLU A 100 -5.50 3.60 26.99
N VAL A 101 -5.10 3.01 25.85
CA VAL A 101 -3.71 3.06 25.40
C VAL A 101 -3.42 4.43 24.79
N GLU A 102 -2.27 4.99 25.12
CA GLU A 102 -1.78 6.19 24.44
C GLU A 102 -1.64 5.91 22.96
N ARG A 103 -2.22 6.76 22.09
CA ARG A 103 -2.19 6.56 20.65
C ARG A 103 -1.88 7.83 19.88
N HIS A 104 -1.18 7.65 18.75
CA HIS A 104 -0.85 8.70 17.83
C HIS A 104 -1.13 8.25 16.39
N HIS A 105 -1.64 9.15 15.57
CA HIS A 105 -1.80 8.90 14.14
C HIS A 105 -0.60 9.46 13.37
N ILE A 106 0.24 8.57 12.85
CA ILE A 106 1.40 8.91 12.03
C ILE A 106 1.32 8.06 10.74
N PRO A 107 0.79 8.62 9.65
CA PRO A 107 0.61 7.87 8.40
C PRO A 107 1.95 7.48 7.79
N HIS A 108 1.94 6.45 6.96
CA HIS A 108 3.09 6.13 6.13
C HIS A 108 3.49 7.29 5.23
N ALA A 109 4.76 7.31 4.86
CA ALA A 109 5.34 8.24 3.91
C ALA A 109 6.09 7.47 2.82
N VAL A 110 6.37 8.14 1.70
CA VAL A 110 7.23 7.64 0.62
C VAL A 110 8.40 8.58 0.41
N MET A 111 9.45 8.10 -0.23
CA MET A 111 10.65 8.90 -0.55
C MET A 111 10.29 9.95 -1.62
N ASN A 112 10.05 11.19 -1.21
CA ASN A 112 9.64 12.30 -2.10
C ASN A 112 10.73 12.75 -3.09
N ASN A 113 11.98 12.44 -2.82
CA ASN A 113 13.08 12.65 -3.76
C ASN A 113 13.11 11.62 -4.90
N VAL A 114 12.46 10.48 -4.73
CA VAL A 114 12.32 9.40 -5.72
C VAL A 114 10.94 9.45 -6.38
N PHE A 115 9.88 9.33 -5.58
CA PHE A 115 8.50 9.38 -6.07
C PHE A 115 8.06 10.84 -6.19
N ARG A 116 8.23 11.39 -7.37
CA ARG A 116 7.88 12.77 -7.73
C ARG A 116 7.47 12.87 -9.19
N PRO A 117 6.72 13.90 -9.58
CA PRO A 117 6.40 14.14 -10.97
C PRO A 117 7.67 14.40 -11.77
N LEU A 118 7.75 13.80 -12.94
CA LEU A 118 8.80 14.07 -13.92
C LEU A 118 8.29 15.04 -14.99
N PRO A 119 9.19 15.82 -15.62
CA PRO A 119 8.84 16.64 -16.78
C PRO A 119 8.22 15.79 -17.90
N GLU A 120 7.31 16.37 -18.67
CA GLU A 120 6.58 15.65 -19.72
C GLU A 120 7.51 14.99 -20.74
N GLU A 121 8.58 15.67 -21.16
CA GLU A 121 9.60 15.09 -22.06
C GLU A 121 10.24 13.82 -21.47
N SER A 122 10.50 13.81 -20.16
CA SER A 122 11.06 12.62 -19.49
C SER A 122 10.05 11.48 -19.42
N ARG A 123 8.78 11.80 -19.16
CA ARG A 123 7.69 10.82 -19.13
C ARG A 123 7.48 10.19 -20.51
N GLN A 124 7.48 11.02 -21.55
CA GLN A 124 7.38 10.54 -22.93
C GLN A 124 8.57 9.64 -23.28
N LYS A 125 9.79 10.04 -22.94
CA LYS A 125 10.98 9.23 -23.18
C LYS A 125 10.92 7.87 -22.46
N ILE A 126 10.49 7.84 -21.19
CA ILE A 126 10.30 6.58 -20.46
C ILE A 126 9.30 5.68 -21.19
N ARG A 127 8.22 6.25 -21.72
CA ARG A 127 7.20 5.53 -22.48
C ARG A 127 7.77 4.95 -23.78
N GLU A 128 8.56 5.74 -24.51
CA GLU A 128 9.23 5.33 -25.73
C GLU A 128 10.25 4.21 -25.49
N ASP A 129 10.99 4.26 -24.37
CA ASP A 129 12.01 3.28 -24.01
C ASP A 129 11.39 1.98 -23.43
N SER A 130 10.18 2.06 -22.86
CA SER A 130 9.54 0.95 -22.15
C SER A 130 8.48 0.21 -22.96
N LEU A 131 7.85 0.86 -23.94
CA LEU A 131 6.75 0.30 -24.71
C LEU A 131 7.11 0.17 -26.21
N PRO A 132 6.64 -0.90 -26.88
CA PRO A 132 6.69 -0.99 -28.33
C PRO A 132 6.04 0.23 -28.99
N GLU A 133 6.52 0.62 -30.18
CA GLU A 133 6.05 1.82 -30.90
C GLU A 133 4.52 1.83 -31.05
N GLU A 134 3.94 0.69 -31.41
CA GLU A 134 2.49 0.53 -31.61
C GLU A 134 1.66 0.61 -30.32
N ASP A 135 2.28 0.59 -29.14
CA ASP A 135 1.60 0.62 -27.83
C ASP A 135 1.82 1.96 -27.08
N ARG A 136 2.65 2.86 -27.62
CA ARG A 136 3.03 4.13 -26.96
C ARG A 136 1.85 5.08 -26.74
N ASP A 137 0.86 5.03 -27.63
CA ASP A 137 -0.33 5.88 -27.59
C ASP A 137 -1.48 5.29 -26.76
N LYS A 138 -1.30 4.09 -26.20
CA LYS A 138 -2.32 3.46 -25.35
C LYS A 138 -2.48 4.19 -24.02
N THR A 139 -3.71 4.18 -23.50
CA THR A 139 -3.92 4.49 -22.08
C THR A 139 -3.38 3.36 -21.24
N VAL A 140 -2.40 3.66 -20.40
CA VAL A 140 -1.71 2.70 -19.52
C VAL A 140 -2.28 2.75 -18.12
N PHE A 141 -2.96 1.69 -17.73
CA PHE A 141 -3.35 1.45 -16.33
C PHE A 141 -2.25 0.64 -15.63
N PHE A 142 -1.92 1.01 -14.40
CA PHE A 142 -0.89 0.34 -13.62
C PHE A 142 -1.47 -0.27 -12.35
N TRP A 143 -0.98 -1.45 -11.99
CA TRP A 143 -1.32 -2.12 -10.74
C TRP A 143 -0.04 -2.66 -10.11
N ASN A 144 0.30 -2.16 -8.92
CA ASN A 144 1.47 -2.56 -8.15
C ASN A 144 1.02 -3.10 -6.79
N ASN A 145 0.95 -4.39 -6.65
CA ASN A 145 0.56 -5.08 -5.43
C ASN A 145 1.07 -6.52 -5.42
N ARG A 146 1.11 -7.11 -4.23
CA ARG A 146 1.27 -8.54 -4.10
C ARG A 146 0.07 -9.27 -4.72
N ASN A 147 0.30 -10.34 -5.47
CA ASN A 147 -0.76 -11.22 -5.96
C ASN A 147 -1.35 -12.04 -4.81
N ALA A 148 -2.20 -11.42 -4.00
CA ALA A 148 -2.88 -12.05 -2.88
C ALA A 148 -4.40 -11.90 -3.03
N ARG A 149 -5.16 -12.85 -2.49
CA ARG A 149 -6.63 -12.92 -2.64
C ARG A 149 -7.33 -11.57 -2.46
N ARG A 150 -7.04 -10.87 -1.35
CA ARG A 150 -7.70 -9.59 -1.04
C ARG A 150 -7.36 -8.45 -2.00
N LYS A 151 -6.30 -8.59 -2.79
CA LYS A 151 -5.86 -7.59 -3.78
C LYS A 151 -6.60 -7.69 -5.11
N GLN A 152 -7.43 -8.73 -5.28
CA GLN A 152 -8.34 -8.92 -6.42
C GLN A 152 -7.63 -8.94 -7.79
N SER A 153 -6.39 -9.44 -7.86
CA SER A 153 -5.58 -9.46 -9.08
C SER A 153 -6.27 -10.15 -10.26
N GLY A 154 -6.86 -11.32 -10.05
CA GLY A 154 -7.58 -12.04 -11.10
C GLY A 154 -8.90 -11.38 -11.48
N THR A 155 -9.63 -10.84 -10.51
CA THR A 155 -10.86 -10.06 -10.75
C THR A 155 -10.56 -8.82 -11.58
N LEU A 156 -9.43 -8.15 -11.30
CA LEU A 156 -8.97 -7.00 -12.08
C LEU A 156 -8.77 -7.36 -13.55
N ILE A 157 -8.04 -8.44 -13.85
CA ILE A 157 -7.79 -8.89 -15.23
C ILE A 157 -9.12 -9.24 -15.92
N PHE A 158 -10.00 -9.97 -15.22
CA PHE A 158 -11.27 -10.40 -15.77
C PHE A 158 -12.18 -9.20 -16.11
N TRP A 159 -12.32 -8.24 -15.22
CA TRP A 159 -13.14 -7.05 -15.45
C TRP A 159 -12.49 -6.06 -16.42
N PHE A 160 -11.15 -6.03 -16.47
CA PHE A 160 -10.43 -5.24 -17.47
C PHE A 160 -10.71 -5.76 -18.88
N LYS A 161 -10.72 -7.11 -19.07
CA LYS A 161 -11.15 -7.69 -20.35
C LYS A 161 -12.57 -7.28 -20.72
N GLU A 162 -13.52 -7.38 -19.80
CA GLU A 162 -14.90 -6.95 -20.06
C GLU A 162 -15.01 -5.45 -20.41
N PHE A 163 -14.17 -4.62 -19.79
CA PHE A 163 -14.04 -3.20 -20.16
C PHE A 163 -13.56 -3.05 -21.62
N LEU A 164 -12.50 -3.77 -22.00
CA LEU A 164 -11.98 -3.75 -23.37
C LEU A 164 -13.03 -4.22 -24.39
N ASP A 165 -13.71 -5.32 -24.10
CA ASP A 165 -14.76 -5.87 -24.95
C ASP A 165 -15.94 -4.90 -25.13
N LYS A 166 -16.41 -4.33 -24.02
CA LYS A 166 -17.57 -3.45 -23.98
C LYS A 166 -17.38 -2.15 -24.79
N HIS A 167 -16.15 -1.64 -24.81
CA HIS A 167 -15.84 -0.33 -25.38
C HIS A 167 -14.96 -0.40 -26.64
N ASP A 168 -14.63 -1.62 -27.12
CA ASP A 168 -13.75 -1.86 -28.29
C ASP A 168 -12.36 -1.18 -28.12
N LEU A 169 -11.70 -1.45 -26.98
CA LEU A 169 -10.47 -0.77 -26.57
C LEU A 169 -9.25 -1.69 -26.49
N HIS A 170 -9.27 -2.88 -27.11
CA HIS A 170 -8.16 -3.84 -27.09
C HIS A 170 -6.83 -3.28 -27.61
N ASP A 171 -6.88 -2.36 -28.57
CA ASP A 171 -5.71 -1.69 -29.12
C ASP A 171 -5.50 -0.27 -28.59
N LYS A 172 -6.29 0.15 -27.59
CA LYS A 172 -6.26 1.51 -27.01
C LYS A 172 -5.87 1.56 -25.56
N CYS A 173 -5.96 0.45 -24.86
CA CYS A 173 -5.66 0.39 -23.43
C CYS A 173 -4.72 -0.78 -23.12
N GLN A 174 -3.88 -0.60 -22.10
CA GLN A 174 -3.01 -1.64 -21.56
C GLN A 174 -3.05 -1.59 -20.03
N LEU A 175 -3.07 -2.76 -19.40
CA LEU A 175 -2.87 -2.94 -17.95
C LEU A 175 -1.47 -3.50 -17.73
N ILE A 176 -0.64 -2.78 -17.00
CA ILE A 176 0.67 -3.27 -16.52
C ILE A 176 0.51 -3.70 -15.07
N MET A 177 0.87 -4.93 -14.76
CA MET A 177 0.81 -5.47 -13.40
C MET A 177 2.22 -5.81 -12.91
N HIS A 178 2.69 -5.07 -11.90
CA HIS A 178 3.97 -5.35 -11.24
C HIS A 178 3.75 -6.24 -10.03
N THR A 179 4.06 -7.53 -10.17
CA THR A 179 3.78 -8.55 -9.15
C THR A 179 4.47 -9.88 -9.46
N ASP A 180 4.54 -10.78 -8.47
CA ASP A 180 4.79 -12.19 -8.72
C ASP A 180 3.49 -12.87 -9.22
N PRO A 181 3.41 -13.30 -10.48
CA PRO A 181 2.21 -13.91 -11.03
C PRO A 181 1.90 -15.30 -10.46
N ASN A 182 2.83 -15.91 -9.75
CA ASN A 182 2.75 -17.26 -9.18
C ASN A 182 2.77 -17.26 -7.64
N ASP A 183 2.53 -16.11 -6.99
CA ASP A 183 2.45 -16.05 -5.51
C ASP A 183 1.45 -17.12 -5.00
N PRO A 184 1.84 -17.99 -4.08
CA PRO A 184 1.01 -19.08 -3.59
C PRO A 184 -0.27 -18.62 -2.85
N HIS A 185 -0.34 -17.34 -2.46
CA HIS A 185 -1.53 -16.74 -1.84
C HIS A 185 -2.46 -16.06 -2.84
N GLY A 186 -2.13 -16.11 -4.13
CA GLY A 186 -2.86 -15.49 -5.22
C GLY A 186 -3.39 -16.48 -6.25
N GLN A 187 -3.42 -16.03 -7.47
CA GLN A 187 -3.92 -16.78 -8.63
C GLN A 187 -2.83 -16.89 -9.69
N PRO A 188 -2.81 -17.95 -10.51
CA PRO A 188 -1.86 -18.09 -11.62
C PRO A 188 -2.23 -17.11 -12.73
N LEU A 189 -1.71 -15.88 -12.66
CA LEU A 189 -2.14 -14.76 -13.51
C LEU A 189 -1.85 -14.99 -14.98
N GLN A 190 -0.71 -15.59 -15.32
CA GLN A 190 -0.38 -15.90 -16.71
C GLN A 190 -1.42 -16.85 -17.33
N HIS A 191 -1.79 -17.91 -16.59
CA HIS A 191 -2.82 -18.86 -17.05
C HIS A 191 -4.18 -18.18 -17.24
N LEU A 192 -4.54 -17.26 -16.34
CA LEU A 192 -5.80 -16.51 -16.44
C LEU A 192 -5.81 -15.61 -17.69
N ILE A 193 -4.72 -14.89 -17.96
CA ILE A 193 -4.56 -14.03 -19.14
C ILE A 193 -4.77 -14.85 -20.42
N GLU A 194 -4.11 -16.01 -20.52
CA GLU A 194 -4.23 -16.92 -21.66
C GLU A 194 -5.66 -17.45 -21.83
N LYS A 195 -6.31 -17.89 -20.76
CA LYS A 195 -7.71 -18.37 -20.77
C LYS A 195 -8.72 -17.31 -21.19
N LEU A 196 -8.44 -16.06 -20.89
CA LEU A 196 -9.27 -14.93 -21.30
C LEU A 196 -8.96 -14.46 -22.75
N GLY A 197 -8.00 -15.07 -23.44
CA GLY A 197 -7.61 -14.69 -24.78
C GLY A 197 -6.90 -13.33 -24.85
N LEU A 198 -6.26 -12.91 -23.75
CA LEU A 198 -5.49 -11.67 -23.68
C LEU A 198 -4.00 -11.95 -23.94
N GLY A 199 -3.29 -10.96 -24.45
CA GLY A 199 -1.84 -10.99 -24.63
C GLY A 199 -1.15 -9.84 -23.90
N ALA A 200 0.20 -9.78 -24.05
CA ALA A 200 1.01 -8.74 -23.42
C ALA A 200 0.63 -7.31 -23.86
N ARG A 201 0.04 -7.16 -25.04
CA ARG A 201 -0.47 -5.88 -25.52
C ARG A 201 -1.69 -5.37 -24.75
N GLN A 202 -2.43 -6.24 -24.07
CA GLN A 202 -3.57 -5.88 -23.20
C GLN A 202 -3.21 -5.96 -21.73
N VAL A 203 -2.51 -7.03 -21.31
CA VAL A 203 -2.07 -7.21 -19.91
C VAL A 203 -0.61 -7.63 -19.88
N LEU A 204 0.26 -6.72 -19.45
CA LEU A 204 1.70 -6.94 -19.31
C LEU A 204 2.07 -7.26 -17.86
N LEU A 205 2.71 -8.39 -17.63
CA LEU A 205 3.24 -8.78 -16.31
C LEU A 205 4.69 -8.31 -16.15
N SER A 206 4.94 -7.42 -15.22
CA SER A 206 6.28 -6.99 -14.77
C SER A 206 6.65 -7.79 -13.52
N THR A 207 7.56 -8.76 -13.68
CA THR A 207 7.82 -9.78 -12.65
C THR A 207 9.16 -9.62 -11.94
N GLN A 208 10.06 -8.80 -12.50
CA GLN A 208 11.39 -8.60 -11.92
C GLN A 208 11.33 -7.53 -10.83
N LYS A 209 12.09 -7.76 -9.75
CA LYS A 209 12.31 -6.72 -8.73
C LYS A 209 13.05 -5.55 -9.36
N ILE A 210 12.48 -4.36 -9.26
CA ILE A 210 13.03 -3.11 -9.78
C ILE A 210 13.41 -2.16 -8.65
N SER A 211 14.29 -1.20 -8.92
CA SER A 211 14.66 -0.16 -7.94
C SER A 211 13.51 0.80 -7.71
N PRO A 212 13.49 1.53 -6.59
CA PRO A 212 12.49 2.58 -6.35
C PRO A 212 12.42 3.63 -7.45
N GLU A 213 13.56 3.99 -8.06
CA GLU A 213 13.63 4.95 -9.16
C GLU A 213 12.96 4.41 -10.43
N ASN A 214 13.18 3.14 -10.73
CA ASN A 214 12.52 2.48 -11.87
C ASN A 214 11.01 2.31 -11.60
N LEU A 215 10.62 2.04 -10.37
CA LEU A 215 9.21 2.00 -9.99
C LEU A 215 8.55 3.38 -10.13
N ALA A 216 9.23 4.43 -9.69
CA ALA A 216 8.77 5.81 -9.88
C ALA A 216 8.65 6.16 -11.37
N ALA A 217 9.55 5.66 -12.24
CA ALA A 217 9.45 5.82 -13.69
C ALA A 217 8.19 5.15 -14.25
N VAL A 218 7.85 3.93 -13.78
CA VAL A 218 6.60 3.25 -14.19
C VAL A 218 5.37 4.04 -13.77
N TYR A 219 5.31 4.56 -12.54
CA TYR A 219 4.20 5.43 -12.11
C TYR A 219 4.08 6.68 -12.98
N ASN A 220 5.20 7.34 -13.29
CA ASN A 220 5.21 8.53 -14.15
C ASN A 220 4.78 8.23 -15.60
N MET A 221 5.05 7.02 -16.10
CA MET A 221 4.65 6.57 -17.44
C MET A 221 3.15 6.24 -17.50
N ALA A 222 2.58 5.74 -16.42
CA ALA A 222 1.19 5.32 -16.35
C ALA A 222 0.22 6.51 -16.35
N ASP A 223 -0.95 6.31 -16.94
CA ASP A 223 -2.04 7.29 -16.94
C ASP A 223 -2.92 7.19 -15.68
N CYS A 224 -2.94 6.00 -15.04
CA CYS A 224 -3.71 5.76 -13.83
C CYS A 224 -3.22 4.52 -13.09
N THR A 225 -3.16 4.59 -11.76
CA THR A 225 -2.92 3.41 -10.92
C THR A 225 -4.24 2.89 -10.32
N ILE A 226 -4.40 1.58 -10.33
CA ILE A 226 -5.60 0.90 -9.83
C ILE A 226 -5.30 0.19 -8.52
N ASN A 227 -6.17 0.34 -7.52
CA ASN A 227 -6.17 -0.49 -6.33
C ASN A 227 -7.60 -0.83 -5.89
N ILE A 228 -8.07 -2.00 -6.27
CA ILE A 228 -9.40 -2.52 -5.92
C ILE A 228 -9.35 -3.55 -4.79
N SER A 229 -8.38 -3.43 -3.90
CA SER A 229 -8.27 -4.31 -2.74
C SER A 229 -9.55 -4.29 -1.90
N ASP A 230 -9.92 -5.44 -1.37
CA ASP A 230 -11.09 -5.58 -0.49
C ASP A 230 -10.88 -5.01 0.92
N ALA A 231 -9.62 -4.89 1.32
CA ALA A 231 -9.16 -4.22 2.54
C ALA A 231 -7.73 -3.71 2.32
N GLU A 232 -7.42 -2.53 2.86
CA GLU A 232 -6.12 -1.89 2.73
C GLU A 232 -5.83 -1.00 3.93
N GLY A 233 -4.78 -1.32 4.70
CA GLY A 233 -4.41 -0.54 5.90
C GLY A 233 -4.01 0.89 5.56
N PHE A 234 -3.20 1.05 4.52
CA PHE A 234 -2.77 2.36 4.04
C PHE A 234 -2.80 2.49 2.51
N GLY A 235 -2.08 1.63 1.77
CA GLY A 235 -1.94 1.70 0.31
C GLY A 235 -0.71 2.48 -0.14
N LEU A 236 0.49 1.97 0.15
CA LEU A 236 1.75 2.62 -0.28
C LEU A 236 1.81 2.82 -1.79
N ALA A 237 1.41 1.82 -2.59
CA ALA A 237 1.41 1.90 -4.04
C ALA A 237 0.56 3.06 -4.60
N THR A 238 -0.56 3.37 -3.96
CA THR A 238 -1.39 4.52 -4.33
C THR A 238 -0.77 5.85 -3.90
N LEU A 239 -0.11 5.90 -2.74
CA LEU A 239 0.62 7.10 -2.33
C LEU A 239 1.83 7.37 -3.24
N GLU A 240 2.58 6.33 -3.64
CA GLU A 240 3.67 6.42 -4.62
C GLU A 240 3.18 6.98 -5.95
N SER A 241 2.06 6.45 -6.45
CA SER A 241 1.38 6.93 -7.66
C SER A 241 1.06 8.41 -7.59
N LEU A 242 0.38 8.82 -6.53
CA LEU A 242 -0.01 10.20 -6.29
C LEU A 242 1.19 11.13 -6.16
N SER A 243 2.25 10.66 -5.49
CA SER A 243 3.49 11.43 -5.37
C SER A 243 4.19 11.62 -6.71
N CYS A 244 4.00 10.72 -7.67
CA CYS A 244 4.43 10.87 -9.07
C CYS A 244 3.47 11.70 -9.92
N GLY A 245 2.37 12.19 -9.36
CA GLY A 245 1.34 12.96 -10.09
C GLY A 245 0.39 12.10 -10.91
N THR A 246 0.38 10.78 -10.69
CA THR A 246 -0.48 9.83 -11.42
C THR A 246 -1.73 9.53 -10.61
N PRO A 247 -2.93 9.74 -11.18
CA PRO A 247 -4.21 9.54 -10.51
C PRO A 247 -4.48 8.08 -10.17
N ILE A 248 -5.44 7.86 -9.28
CA ILE A 248 -5.80 6.52 -8.81
C ILE A 248 -7.27 6.18 -9.04
N ILE A 249 -7.55 4.90 -9.29
CA ILE A 249 -8.89 4.32 -9.18
C ILE A 249 -8.85 3.36 -8.00
N VAL A 250 -9.68 3.58 -6.97
CA VAL A 250 -9.60 2.79 -5.74
C VAL A 250 -10.96 2.37 -5.20
N ASN A 251 -11.00 1.19 -4.58
CA ASN A 251 -12.06 0.84 -3.65
C ASN A 251 -12.00 1.76 -2.43
N MET A 252 -13.14 2.33 -2.03
CA MET A 252 -13.27 3.20 -0.85
C MET A 252 -13.23 2.38 0.44
N THR A 253 -12.07 1.78 0.71
CA THR A 253 -11.80 0.96 1.90
C THR A 253 -10.49 1.38 2.56
N GLY A 254 -10.43 1.24 3.87
CA GLY A 254 -9.21 1.48 4.65
C GLY A 254 -8.55 2.84 4.40
N GLY A 255 -7.23 2.85 4.34
CA GLY A 255 -6.42 4.03 4.07
C GLY A 255 -6.56 4.62 2.67
N LEU A 256 -7.10 3.87 1.70
CA LEU A 256 -7.35 4.38 0.35
C LEU A 256 -8.35 5.54 0.33
N GLN A 257 -9.31 5.55 1.27
CA GLN A 257 -10.30 6.63 1.41
C GLN A 257 -9.63 7.98 1.67
N GLU A 258 -8.55 7.99 2.45
CA GLU A 258 -7.81 9.22 2.81
C GLU A 258 -6.94 9.73 1.67
N GLN A 259 -6.60 8.86 0.72
CA GLN A 259 -5.75 9.18 -0.41
C GLN A 259 -6.54 9.69 -1.61
N VAL A 260 -7.66 9.05 -1.95
CA VAL A 260 -8.46 9.42 -3.12
C VAL A 260 -9.26 10.69 -2.93
N GLN A 261 -9.54 11.05 -1.67
CA GLN A 261 -10.28 12.26 -1.32
C GLN A 261 -9.64 12.96 -0.11
N LYS A 262 -9.44 14.27 -0.21
CA LYS A 262 -8.96 15.09 0.88
C LYS A 262 -9.52 16.51 0.80
N ASN A 263 -10.08 17.00 1.91
CA ASN A 263 -10.62 18.37 2.01
C ASN A 263 -11.64 18.73 0.89
N GLY A 264 -12.49 17.76 0.53
CA GLY A 264 -13.50 17.93 -0.53
C GLY A 264 -12.96 17.89 -1.96
N LYS A 265 -11.69 17.57 -2.15
CA LYS A 265 -11.07 17.38 -3.47
C LYS A 265 -10.89 15.88 -3.74
N GLU A 266 -11.23 15.46 -4.95
CA GLU A 266 -10.98 14.13 -5.46
C GLU A 266 -9.64 14.08 -6.20
N PHE A 267 -8.98 12.94 -6.06
CA PHE A 267 -7.63 12.75 -6.54
C PHE A 267 -7.49 11.49 -7.37
N GLY A 268 -8.54 11.07 -7.88
CA GLY A 268 -8.76 9.91 -8.70
C GLY A 268 -10.24 9.61 -8.71
N ILE A 269 -10.59 8.37 -9.02
CA ILE A 269 -11.98 7.94 -9.07
C ILE A 269 -12.26 7.00 -7.90
N PRO A 270 -13.04 7.42 -6.90
CA PRO A 270 -13.48 6.56 -5.82
C PRO A 270 -14.55 5.60 -6.31
N ILE A 271 -14.45 4.33 -5.90
CA ILE A 271 -15.48 3.32 -6.11
C ILE A 271 -16.00 2.91 -4.74
N PHE A 272 -17.24 3.24 -4.44
CA PHE A 272 -17.86 2.89 -3.17
C PHE A 272 -18.23 1.40 -3.14
N PRO A 273 -17.95 0.70 -2.02
CA PRO A 273 -18.32 -0.69 -1.86
C PRO A 273 -19.83 -0.88 -2.04
N SER A 274 -20.22 -1.91 -2.77
CA SER A 274 -21.63 -2.28 -3.00
C SER A 274 -22.10 -3.36 -2.03
N SER A 275 -21.18 -4.10 -1.44
CA SER A 275 -21.47 -5.17 -0.48
C SER A 275 -20.24 -5.43 0.42
N LYS A 276 -20.48 -6.25 1.45
CA LYS A 276 -19.43 -6.75 2.33
C LYS A 276 -19.46 -8.29 2.30
N ALA A 277 -18.27 -8.89 2.32
CA ALA A 277 -18.14 -10.34 2.48
C ALA A 277 -17.59 -10.65 3.86
N VAL A 278 -18.26 -11.50 4.60
CA VAL A 278 -17.74 -12.03 5.86
C VAL A 278 -16.61 -12.99 5.53
N ILE A 279 -15.44 -12.73 6.11
CA ILE A 279 -14.27 -13.58 6.02
C ILE A 279 -13.72 -13.82 7.42
N GLY A 280 -12.68 -14.60 7.51
CA GLY A 280 -11.99 -14.86 8.76
C GLY A 280 -11.50 -16.28 8.85
N SER A 281 -11.02 -16.63 10.02
CA SER A 281 -10.52 -17.96 10.36
C SER A 281 -10.75 -18.22 11.85
N GLN A 282 -10.35 -19.39 12.35
CA GLN A 282 -10.39 -19.67 13.79
C GLN A 282 -9.51 -18.68 14.61
N GLN A 283 -8.43 -18.19 14.03
CA GLN A 283 -7.57 -17.19 14.66
C GLN A 283 -8.09 -15.74 14.52
N VAL A 284 -8.91 -15.50 13.50
CA VAL A 284 -9.54 -14.19 13.22
C VAL A 284 -11.03 -14.47 13.03
N PRO A 285 -11.79 -14.62 14.11
CA PRO A 285 -13.08 -15.29 14.10
C PRO A 285 -14.19 -14.52 13.38
N TYR A 286 -14.07 -13.21 13.26
CA TYR A 286 -15.09 -12.42 12.60
C TYR A 286 -14.53 -11.11 12.07
N ILE A 287 -14.34 -11.05 10.76
CA ILE A 287 -14.03 -9.83 10.02
C ILE A 287 -14.82 -9.81 8.71
N TYR A 288 -14.96 -8.64 8.10
CA TYR A 288 -15.48 -8.50 6.76
C TYR A 288 -14.55 -7.69 5.86
N GLU A 289 -14.75 -7.84 4.56
CA GLU A 289 -14.07 -7.09 3.51
C GLU A 289 -15.07 -6.37 2.63
N ASP A 290 -14.68 -5.22 2.10
CA ASP A 290 -15.48 -4.38 1.23
C ASP A 290 -15.39 -4.86 -0.22
N ARG A 291 -16.54 -5.07 -0.86
CA ARG A 291 -16.64 -5.53 -2.25
C ARG A 291 -17.20 -4.45 -3.16
N ILE A 292 -16.50 -4.13 -4.23
CA ILE A 292 -17.00 -3.22 -5.26
C ILE A 292 -17.86 -3.96 -6.29
N ASN A 293 -18.64 -3.19 -7.02
CA ASN A 293 -19.45 -3.67 -8.13
C ASN A 293 -18.67 -3.56 -9.46
N LYS A 294 -18.81 -4.58 -10.31
CA LYS A 294 -18.14 -4.65 -11.63
C LYS A 294 -18.49 -3.45 -12.51
N GLU A 295 -19.75 -3.09 -12.58
CA GLU A 295 -20.23 -2.01 -13.45
C GLU A 295 -19.65 -0.66 -13.02
N HIS A 296 -19.54 -0.42 -11.71
CA HIS A 296 -18.88 0.79 -11.18
C HIS A 296 -17.40 0.81 -11.53
N PHE A 297 -16.70 -0.31 -11.48
CA PHE A 297 -15.30 -0.41 -11.85
C PHE A 297 -15.10 -0.17 -13.36
N ILE A 298 -15.88 -0.81 -14.23
CA ILE A 298 -15.83 -0.59 -15.69
C ILE A 298 -16.15 0.86 -16.02
N SER A 299 -17.12 1.46 -15.35
CA SER A 299 -17.45 2.89 -15.51
C SER A 299 -16.29 3.80 -15.09
N ALA A 300 -15.57 3.47 -14.01
CA ALA A 300 -14.40 4.20 -13.57
C ALA A 300 -13.24 4.12 -14.58
N LEU A 301 -12.97 2.93 -15.13
CA LEU A 301 -11.99 2.75 -16.21
C LEU A 301 -12.35 3.59 -17.44
N ASN A 302 -13.62 3.53 -17.87
CA ASN A 302 -14.07 4.29 -19.03
C ASN A 302 -14.00 5.81 -18.78
N LYS A 303 -14.39 6.26 -17.59
CA LYS A 303 -14.25 7.68 -17.21
C LYS A 303 -12.79 8.12 -17.29
N MET A 304 -11.86 7.33 -16.76
CA MET A 304 -10.44 7.62 -16.82
C MET A 304 -9.92 7.66 -18.28
N TYR A 305 -10.29 6.68 -19.10
CA TYR A 305 -9.95 6.65 -20.51
C TYR A 305 -10.47 7.90 -21.28
N GLN A 306 -11.71 8.31 -21.02
CA GLN A 306 -12.32 9.49 -21.67
C GLN A 306 -11.70 10.83 -21.23
N MET A 307 -11.12 10.89 -20.02
CA MET A 307 -10.41 12.09 -19.55
C MET A 307 -9.12 12.33 -20.35
N GLY A 308 -8.50 11.29 -20.88
CA GLY A 308 -7.34 11.37 -21.76
C GLY A 308 -6.18 12.21 -21.21
N PRO A 309 -5.31 12.73 -22.06
CA PRO A 309 -4.13 13.53 -21.66
C PRO A 309 -4.48 14.87 -20.99
N ASN A 310 -5.74 15.31 -20.98
CA ASN A 310 -6.20 16.48 -20.21
C ASN A 310 -6.00 16.33 -18.69
N PHE A 311 -5.56 15.17 -18.25
CA PHE A 311 -5.14 14.91 -16.88
C PHE A 311 -3.86 15.66 -16.48
N SER A 312 -3.07 16.16 -17.43
CA SER A 312 -1.82 16.88 -17.16
C SER A 312 -2.01 18.12 -16.28
N ASN A 313 -3.07 18.90 -16.48
CA ASN A 313 -3.40 20.06 -15.66
C ASN A 313 -3.82 19.68 -14.22
N PHE A 314 -4.26 18.46 -14.02
CA PHE A 314 -4.62 17.92 -12.73
C PHE A 314 -3.38 17.39 -11.99
N GLN A 315 -2.43 16.83 -12.71
CA GLN A 315 -1.18 16.26 -12.15
C GLN A 315 -0.34 17.31 -11.44
N GLU A 316 -0.18 18.51 -12.00
CA GLU A 316 0.62 19.58 -11.38
C GLU A 316 -0.02 20.10 -10.09
N SER A 317 -1.32 20.33 -10.09
CA SER A 317 -2.11 20.70 -8.89
C SER A 317 -2.00 19.65 -7.78
N TRP A 318 -1.93 18.41 -8.16
CA TRP A 318 -1.85 17.24 -7.33
C TRP A 318 -0.51 17.03 -6.68
N ALA A 319 0.53 16.98 -7.50
CA ALA A 319 1.90 16.88 -7.06
C ALA A 319 2.22 17.99 -6.05
N ASN A 320 1.81 19.23 -6.32
CA ASN A 320 1.98 20.36 -5.41
C ASN A 320 1.19 20.17 -4.10
N LEU A 321 -0.01 19.58 -4.16
CA LEU A 321 -0.78 19.28 -2.95
C LEU A 321 -0.15 18.16 -2.15
N MET A 322 0.32 17.08 -2.79
CA MET A 322 0.97 15.95 -2.11
C MET A 322 2.33 16.34 -1.56
N LEU A 323 3.13 17.13 -2.28
CA LEU A 323 4.35 17.71 -1.74
C LEU A 323 4.05 18.55 -0.49
N SER A 324 2.98 19.36 -0.49
CA SER A 324 2.58 20.13 0.70
C SER A 324 2.12 19.25 1.87
N VAL A 325 1.62 18.05 1.61
CA VAL A 325 1.29 17.05 2.64
C VAL A 325 2.55 16.39 3.18
N HIS A 326 3.49 16.04 2.30
CA HIS A 326 4.79 15.49 2.71
C HIS A 326 5.62 16.51 3.50
N GLU A 327 5.64 17.77 3.11
CA GLU A 327 6.32 18.84 3.86
C GLU A 327 5.75 19.04 5.26
N ARG A 328 4.44 18.87 5.47
CA ARG A 328 3.78 18.99 6.78
C ARG A 328 3.94 17.77 7.67
N HIS A 329 4.06 16.58 7.09
CA HIS A 329 4.21 15.32 7.84
C HIS A 329 5.65 14.86 7.92
N GLY A 330 6.61 15.64 7.42
CA GLY A 330 8.04 15.41 7.45
C GLY A 330 8.44 14.06 6.87
N SER A 331 9.47 14.00 6.08
CA SER A 331 10.19 12.75 5.94
C SER A 331 10.54 12.26 7.35
N TRP A 332 10.47 10.97 7.60
CA TRP A 332 11.04 10.32 8.77
C TRP A 332 12.58 10.53 8.75
N ASP A 333 13.03 11.79 8.75
CA ASP A 333 14.41 12.14 8.98
C ASP A 333 14.62 12.15 10.50
N THR A 334 14.75 10.94 11.05
CA THR A 334 15.06 10.69 12.45
C THR A 334 16.33 11.40 12.92
N ARG A 335 17.15 11.91 12.00
CA ARG A 335 18.39 12.61 12.29
C ARG A 335 18.21 14.03 12.82
N LYS A 336 17.06 14.66 12.61
CA LYS A 336 16.80 16.03 13.10
C LYS A 336 16.11 16.03 14.47
N GLY A 337 16.82 15.70 15.53
CA GLY A 337 16.36 15.92 16.91
C GLY A 337 16.47 14.73 17.88
N TYR A 338 16.87 13.55 17.41
CA TYR A 338 16.94 12.34 18.24
C TYR A 338 18.32 11.67 18.24
N ASN A 339 19.38 12.44 18.11
CA ASN A 339 20.76 11.95 17.98
C ASN A 339 21.27 11.04 19.11
N ASN A 340 20.49 10.83 20.15
CA ASN A 340 20.86 10.01 21.33
C ASN A 340 19.86 8.89 21.64
N ILE A 341 18.80 8.69 20.85
CA ILE A 341 17.81 7.65 21.12
C ILE A 341 18.16 6.41 20.29
N ARG A 342 18.27 5.26 20.93
CA ARG A 342 18.51 3.96 20.30
C ARG A 342 17.19 3.25 20.09
N PHE A 343 16.80 3.05 18.87
CA PHE A 343 15.63 2.28 18.51
C PHE A 343 16.01 0.83 18.24
N LEU A 344 15.21 -0.09 18.76
CA LEU A 344 15.14 -1.45 18.26
C LEU A 344 13.88 -1.57 17.43
N GLU A 345 14.05 -1.72 16.11
CA GLU A 345 12.95 -1.98 15.19
C GLU A 345 12.88 -3.47 14.91
N VAL A 346 11.69 -4.03 15.06
CA VAL A 346 11.36 -5.41 14.71
C VAL A 346 10.24 -5.35 13.66
N ALA A 347 10.57 -5.75 12.44
CA ALA A 347 9.67 -5.70 11.27
C ALA A 347 9.50 -7.06 10.61
#